data_31bb007d570ce2f65aeb353293806761
#
_entry.id   31bb007d570ce2f65aeb353293806761
#
_cell.length_a   1.000
_cell.length_b   1.000
_cell.length_c   1.000
_cell.angle_alpha   90.00
_cell.angle_beta   90.00
_cell.angle_gamma   90.00
#
_symmetry.space_group_name_H-M   'P 1'
#
loop_
_entity.id
_entity.type
_entity.pdbx_description
1 polymer ?
#
loop_
_entity_poly.entity_id
_entity_poly.type
_entity_poly.pdbx_seq_one_letter_code
_entity_poly.pdbx_strand_id
1 'polypeptide(L)'
;MYTANIADTVMFRNLGKHPNPRLQSLKRAVVEVETEIWVPAAVYHELSDTGSADSPTNPYLDMAIGEGWLRVATPLPGDRIKGFDNSAGPVEKARFIADEFLNQQSKYPETNNWQDTALVALAVRLFDTNARIRVITHTADENLAAACARIPPEFGYYNIKSRYYNPPQTAKAEFPTVDRLTWNR
;
A
#
# COMPACT_ATOMS: atom_id res chain seq x y z
N MET A 1 18.73 10.70 0.12
CA MET A 1 18.13 9.33 0.13
C MET A 1 16.64 9.53 -0.05
N TYR A 2 16.08 8.96 -1.12
CA TYR A 2 14.65 9.10 -1.46
C TYR A 2 13.80 8.24 -0.52
N THR A 3 12.65 8.78 -0.09
CA THR A 3 11.66 8.04 0.72
C THR A 3 10.41 7.80 -0.11
N ALA A 4 10.06 6.52 -0.31
CA ALA A 4 8.81 6.13 -0.94
C ALA A 4 7.76 5.82 0.13
N ASN A 5 6.59 6.42 -0.02
CA ASN A 5 5.41 6.11 0.77
C ASN A 5 4.52 5.18 -0.05
N ILE A 6 4.17 4.00 0.49
CA ILE A 6 3.30 3.05 -0.18
C ILE A 6 2.10 2.70 0.70
N ALA A 7 0.93 2.54 0.12
CA ALA A 7 -0.31 2.33 0.85
C ALA A 7 -1.18 1.23 0.25
N ASP A 8 -1.99 0.60 1.11
CA ASP A 8 -2.95 -0.42 0.73
C ASP A 8 -4.37 0.12 0.46
N THR A 9 -5.27 -0.78 0.08
CA THR A 9 -6.69 -0.51 -0.19
C THR A 9 -7.41 0.09 1.02
N VAL A 10 -7.13 -0.40 2.23
CA VAL A 10 -7.87 -0.01 3.44
C VAL A 10 -7.68 1.47 3.74
N MET A 11 -6.49 2.01 3.47
CA MET A 11 -6.21 3.44 3.61
C MET A 11 -7.18 4.31 2.79
N PHE A 12 -7.44 3.92 1.54
CA PHE A 12 -8.30 4.68 0.63
C PHE A 12 -9.79 4.45 0.88
N ARG A 13 -10.18 3.24 1.28
CA ARG A 13 -11.56 2.96 1.70
C ARG A 13 -11.96 3.81 2.90
N ASN A 14 -11.06 3.96 3.86
CA ASN A 14 -11.26 4.77 5.06
C ASN A 14 -11.28 6.28 4.78
N LEU A 15 -10.74 6.73 3.64
CA LEU A 15 -10.83 8.12 3.19
C LEU A 15 -12.23 8.50 2.70
N GLY A 16 -13.08 7.50 2.44
CA GLY A 16 -14.46 7.69 1.97
C GLY A 16 -14.58 7.99 0.49
N LYS A 17 -15.82 7.94 0.01
CA LYS A 17 -16.16 8.08 -1.42
C LYS A 17 -16.37 9.53 -1.88
N HIS A 18 -16.34 10.48 -0.98
CA HIS A 18 -16.67 11.90 -1.26
C HIS A 18 -15.52 12.80 -0.86
N PRO A 19 -15.40 14.02 -1.45
CA PRO A 19 -14.42 15.00 -1.01
C PRO A 19 -14.67 15.27 0.47
N ASN A 20 -13.82 14.68 1.29
CA ASN A 20 -13.90 14.85 2.71
C ASN A 20 -12.65 15.57 3.22
N PRO A 21 -12.72 16.21 4.38
CA PRO A 21 -11.56 16.91 4.96
C PRO A 21 -10.32 16.05 5.11
N ARG A 22 -10.50 14.72 5.22
CA ARG A 22 -9.42 13.75 5.42
C ARG A 22 -8.58 13.56 4.17
N LEU A 23 -9.22 13.41 3.00
CA LEU A 23 -8.51 13.34 1.72
C LEU A 23 -7.72 14.62 1.46
N GLN A 24 -8.31 15.77 1.77
CA GLN A 24 -7.64 17.07 1.63
C GLN A 24 -6.47 17.21 2.61
N SER A 25 -6.61 16.70 3.84
CA SER A 25 -5.52 16.69 4.81
C SER A 25 -4.37 15.79 4.36
N LEU A 26 -4.66 14.61 3.82
CA LEU A 26 -3.66 13.72 3.26
C LEU A 26 -2.93 14.37 2.07
N LYS A 27 -3.67 14.95 1.13
CA LYS A 27 -3.09 15.68 -0.01
C LYS A 27 -2.15 16.79 0.46
N ARG A 28 -2.58 17.60 1.42
CA ARG A 28 -1.74 18.68 1.98
C ARG A 28 -0.46 18.13 2.59
N ALA A 29 -0.54 17.07 3.40
CA ALA A 29 0.62 16.46 4.03
C ALA A 29 1.61 15.91 2.99
N VAL A 30 1.10 15.26 1.93
CA VAL A 30 1.92 14.72 0.83
C VAL A 30 2.64 15.84 0.07
N VAL A 31 1.91 16.92 -0.26
CA VAL A 31 2.47 18.08 -0.97
C VAL A 31 3.47 18.84 -0.08
N GLU A 32 3.18 19.01 1.20
CA GLU A 32 4.05 19.71 2.16
C GLU A 32 5.43 19.04 2.30
N VAL A 33 5.49 17.71 2.26
CA VAL A 33 6.77 16.97 2.34
C VAL A 33 7.37 16.65 0.97
N GLU A 34 6.80 17.21 -0.09
CA GLU A 34 7.27 17.01 -1.46
C GLU A 34 7.44 15.51 -1.81
N THR A 35 6.47 14.69 -1.44
CA THR A 35 6.46 13.25 -1.67
C THR A 35 5.26 12.84 -2.53
N GLU A 36 5.16 11.55 -2.80
CA GLU A 36 4.01 10.94 -3.43
C GLU A 36 3.67 9.62 -2.72
N ILE A 37 2.43 9.19 -2.82
CA ILE A 37 2.01 7.88 -2.33
C ILE A 37 1.90 6.92 -3.51
N TRP A 38 2.53 5.77 -3.38
CA TRP A 38 2.44 4.68 -4.34
C TRP A 38 1.44 3.64 -3.88
N VAL A 39 0.66 3.14 -4.81
CA VAL A 39 -0.24 2.00 -4.59
C VAL A 39 0.13 0.86 -5.52
N PRO A 40 0.11 -0.38 -5.06
CA PRO A 40 0.25 -1.52 -5.96
C PRO A 40 -0.83 -1.52 -7.03
N ALA A 41 -0.53 -2.01 -8.23
CA ALA A 41 -1.52 -2.14 -9.30
C ALA A 41 -2.72 -2.99 -8.87
N ALA A 42 -2.50 -4.07 -8.12
CA ALA A 42 -3.58 -4.91 -7.59
C ALA A 42 -4.52 -4.13 -6.66
N VAL A 43 -3.97 -3.23 -5.82
CA VAL A 43 -4.75 -2.34 -4.94
C VAL A 43 -5.58 -1.35 -5.75
N TYR A 44 -4.99 -0.74 -6.77
CA TYR A 44 -5.70 0.19 -7.65
C TYR A 44 -6.86 -0.52 -8.38
N HIS A 45 -6.63 -1.71 -8.93
CA HIS A 45 -7.66 -2.50 -9.58
C HIS A 45 -8.79 -2.88 -8.62
N GLU A 46 -8.48 -3.30 -7.40
CA GLU A 46 -9.49 -3.58 -6.38
C GLU A 46 -10.37 -2.36 -6.10
N LEU A 47 -9.76 -1.18 -5.98
CA LEU A 47 -10.49 0.07 -5.71
C LEU A 47 -11.30 0.56 -6.92
N SER A 48 -10.88 0.18 -8.14
CA SER A 48 -11.55 0.52 -9.39
C SER A 48 -12.62 -0.50 -9.79
N ASP A 49 -12.34 -1.79 -9.57
CA ASP A 49 -13.18 -2.94 -9.95
C ASP A 49 -14.22 -3.32 -8.88
N THR A 50 -14.34 -2.57 -7.81
CA THR A 50 -15.46 -2.76 -6.87
C THR A 50 -16.81 -2.46 -7.55
N GLY A 51 -16.90 -2.94 -8.76
CA GLY A 51 -18.00 -2.98 -9.68
C GLY A 51 -19.21 -3.80 -9.25
N SER A 52 -19.78 -3.45 -8.10
CA SER A 52 -21.22 -3.46 -8.06
C SER A 52 -21.68 -2.22 -8.85
N ALA A 53 -22.72 -2.34 -9.64
CA ALA A 53 -23.35 -1.23 -10.37
C ALA A 53 -23.66 -0.01 -9.48
N ASP A 54 -23.57 -0.17 -8.15
CA ASP A 54 -23.81 0.82 -7.11
C ASP A 54 -22.56 1.47 -6.54
N SER A 55 -21.34 1.06 -6.99
CA SER A 55 -20.09 1.64 -6.53
C SER A 55 -19.33 2.21 -7.71
N PRO A 56 -19.51 3.50 -8.03
CA PRO A 56 -18.72 4.15 -9.07
C PRO A 56 -17.24 4.02 -8.72
N THR A 57 -16.39 3.80 -9.74
CA THR A 57 -14.95 3.99 -9.69
C THR A 57 -14.64 5.17 -8.78
N ASN A 58 -13.70 5.01 -7.86
CA ASN A 58 -13.43 6.07 -6.90
C ASN A 58 -12.80 7.28 -7.65
N PRO A 59 -13.60 8.29 -8.03
CA PRO A 59 -13.13 9.39 -8.88
C PRO A 59 -12.02 10.21 -8.21
N TYR A 60 -11.85 10.07 -6.88
CA TYR A 60 -10.83 10.77 -6.12
C TYR A 60 -9.46 10.14 -6.25
N LEU A 61 -9.39 8.83 -6.51
CA LEU A 61 -8.12 8.18 -6.88
C LEU A 61 -7.63 8.71 -8.22
N ASP A 62 -8.50 8.77 -9.21
CA ASP A 62 -8.16 9.27 -10.53
C ASP A 62 -7.76 10.76 -10.49
N MET A 63 -8.44 11.56 -9.68
CA MET A 63 -8.02 12.94 -9.41
C MET A 63 -6.64 13.01 -8.75
N ALA A 64 -6.39 12.21 -7.73
CA ALA A 64 -5.11 12.19 -7.01
C ALA A 64 -3.95 11.76 -7.92
N ILE A 65 -4.21 10.83 -8.84
CA ILE A 65 -3.26 10.42 -9.88
C ILE A 65 -3.04 11.58 -10.87
N GLY A 66 -4.11 12.22 -11.36
CA GLY A 66 -4.03 13.35 -12.26
C GLY A 66 -3.33 14.58 -11.66
N GLU A 67 -3.45 14.79 -10.35
CA GLU A 67 -2.76 15.83 -9.60
C GLU A 67 -1.30 15.46 -9.23
N GLY A 68 -0.89 14.20 -9.46
CA GLY A 68 0.49 13.73 -9.32
C GLY A 68 0.96 13.42 -7.90
N TRP A 69 0.07 13.43 -6.90
CA TRP A 69 0.45 13.07 -5.52
C TRP A 69 0.17 11.60 -5.16
N LEU A 70 -0.54 10.87 -6.05
CA LEU A 70 -0.74 9.44 -5.98
C LEU A 70 -0.22 8.79 -7.27
N ARG A 71 0.49 7.68 -7.15
CA ARG A 71 0.96 6.87 -8.29
C ARG A 71 0.55 5.43 -8.18
N VAL A 72 0.18 4.84 -9.30
CA VAL A 72 0.00 3.39 -9.42
C VAL A 72 1.32 2.78 -9.86
N ALA A 73 1.83 1.82 -9.08
CA ALA A 73 3.02 1.06 -9.46
C ALA A 73 2.74 0.20 -10.68
N THR A 74 3.78 -0.09 -11.45
CA THR A 74 3.69 -1.11 -12.51
C THR A 74 3.30 -2.46 -11.90
N PRO A 75 2.56 -3.32 -12.62
CA PRO A 75 2.20 -4.64 -12.14
C PRO A 75 3.40 -5.43 -11.64
N LEU A 76 3.17 -6.19 -10.57
CA LEU A 76 4.19 -6.99 -9.89
C LEU A 76 4.07 -8.46 -10.30
N PRO A 77 5.16 -9.25 -10.22
CA PRO A 77 5.08 -10.70 -10.32
C PRO A 77 3.99 -11.24 -9.40
N GLY A 78 3.13 -12.10 -9.96
CA GLY A 78 1.99 -12.62 -9.23
C GLY A 78 0.72 -11.76 -9.28
N ASP A 79 0.73 -10.54 -9.82
CA ASP A 79 -0.51 -9.81 -10.08
C ASP A 79 -1.32 -10.54 -11.16
N ARG A 80 -2.61 -10.78 -10.87
CA ARG A 80 -3.54 -11.45 -11.81
C ARG A 80 -4.02 -10.47 -12.90
N ILE A 81 -3.12 -9.70 -13.44
CA ILE A 81 -3.38 -8.71 -14.49
C ILE A 81 -3.06 -9.37 -15.83
N LYS A 82 -4.03 -9.39 -16.73
CA LYS A 82 -3.94 -10.05 -18.03
C LYS A 82 -2.76 -9.49 -18.86
N GLY A 83 -1.88 -10.38 -19.32
CA GLY A 83 -0.76 -10.02 -20.20
C GLY A 83 0.54 -9.68 -19.46
N PHE A 84 0.62 -9.88 -18.14
CA PHE A 84 1.83 -9.66 -17.37
C PHE A 84 2.60 -10.96 -17.13
N ASP A 85 3.91 -10.94 -17.39
CA ASP A 85 4.78 -12.10 -17.16
C ASP A 85 5.14 -12.23 -15.68
N ASN A 86 4.93 -13.43 -15.13
CA ASN A 86 5.22 -13.80 -13.75
C ASN A 86 6.60 -14.46 -13.67
N SER A 87 7.67 -13.69 -13.83
CA SER A 87 9.01 -14.23 -13.64
C SER A 87 9.32 -14.40 -12.15
N ALA A 88 9.81 -15.58 -11.78
CA ALA A 88 10.27 -15.85 -10.41
C ALA A 88 11.42 -14.91 -10.01
N GLY A 89 11.38 -14.41 -8.77
CA GLY A 89 12.39 -13.50 -8.25
C GLY A 89 12.12 -13.13 -6.79
N PRO A 90 12.92 -12.21 -6.20
CA PRO A 90 12.74 -11.81 -4.80
C PRO A 90 11.36 -11.24 -4.51
N VAL A 91 10.76 -10.54 -5.47
CA VAL A 91 9.42 -9.94 -5.34
C VAL A 91 8.34 -11.01 -5.23
N GLU A 92 8.37 -12.03 -6.11
CA GLU A 92 7.42 -13.15 -6.07
C GLU A 92 7.61 -13.98 -4.79
N LYS A 93 8.85 -14.25 -4.42
CA LYS A 93 9.16 -14.97 -3.18
C LYS A 93 8.66 -14.23 -1.95
N ALA A 94 8.85 -12.91 -1.89
CA ALA A 94 8.34 -12.08 -0.80
C ALA A 94 6.81 -12.12 -0.72
N ARG A 95 6.14 -12.12 -1.87
CA ARG A 95 4.69 -12.22 -1.95
C ARG A 95 4.19 -13.57 -1.43
N PHE A 96 4.85 -14.68 -1.79
CA PHE A 96 4.52 -16.00 -1.29
C PHE A 96 4.69 -16.08 0.25
N ILE A 97 5.82 -15.60 0.78
CA ILE A 97 6.07 -15.56 2.22
C ILE A 97 5.03 -14.70 2.94
N ALA A 98 4.63 -13.57 2.34
CA ALA A 98 3.58 -12.72 2.89
C ALA A 98 2.23 -13.42 2.93
N ASP A 99 1.87 -14.16 1.90
CA ASP A 99 0.63 -14.94 1.87
C ASP A 99 0.61 -16.00 2.96
N GLU A 100 1.69 -16.77 3.12
CA GLU A 100 1.82 -17.74 4.21
C GLU A 100 1.74 -17.08 5.59
N PHE A 101 2.42 -15.95 5.79
CA PHE A 101 2.38 -15.21 7.05
C PHE A 101 0.98 -14.72 7.39
N LEU A 102 0.27 -14.10 6.43
CA LEU A 102 -1.09 -13.59 6.64
C LEU A 102 -2.08 -14.73 6.88
N ASN A 103 -1.95 -15.85 6.18
CA ASN A 103 -2.79 -17.02 6.41
C ASN A 103 -2.61 -17.63 7.81
N GLN A 104 -1.38 -17.65 8.34
CA GLN A 104 -1.12 -18.09 9.72
C GLN A 104 -1.73 -17.19 10.77
N GLN A 105 -1.87 -15.88 10.49
CA GLN A 105 -2.48 -14.91 11.42
C GLN A 105 -4.01 -14.84 11.28
N SER A 106 -4.57 -15.33 10.18
CA SER A 106 -6.01 -15.27 9.92
C SER A 106 -6.78 -16.33 10.70
N LYS A 107 -7.93 -15.93 11.23
CA LYS A 107 -8.94 -16.88 11.76
C LYS A 107 -9.60 -17.70 10.65
N TYR A 108 -9.49 -17.26 9.42
CA TYR A 108 -10.08 -17.86 8.22
C TYR A 108 -9.00 -18.00 7.14
N PRO A 109 -8.18 -19.07 7.17
CA PRO A 109 -7.02 -19.23 6.29
C PRO A 109 -7.35 -19.35 4.79
N GLU A 110 -8.62 -19.51 4.43
CA GLU A 110 -9.08 -19.57 3.03
C GLU A 110 -9.30 -18.19 2.41
N THR A 111 -9.15 -17.11 3.16
CA THR A 111 -9.25 -15.75 2.63
C THR A 111 -8.09 -15.48 1.67
N ASN A 112 -8.41 -14.99 0.49
CA ASN A 112 -7.44 -14.62 -0.52
C ASN A 112 -6.76 -13.29 -0.15
N ASN A 113 -5.51 -13.34 0.35
CA ASN A 113 -4.71 -12.18 0.75
C ASN A 113 -3.97 -11.55 -0.43
N TRP A 114 -4.42 -11.80 -1.63
CA TRP A 114 -3.72 -11.45 -2.85
C TRP A 114 -3.38 -9.96 -3.01
N GLN A 115 -4.33 -9.09 -2.68
CA GLN A 115 -4.13 -7.64 -2.71
C GLN A 115 -3.19 -7.18 -1.59
N ASP A 116 -3.33 -7.78 -0.40
CA ASP A 116 -2.52 -7.43 0.77
C ASP A 116 -1.05 -7.79 0.54
N THR A 117 -0.78 -8.95 -0.04
CA THR A 117 0.58 -9.37 -0.38
C THR A 117 1.26 -8.44 -1.38
N ALA A 118 0.51 -7.73 -2.20
CA ALA A 118 1.04 -6.78 -3.17
C ALA A 118 1.74 -5.59 -2.50
N LEU A 119 1.34 -5.18 -1.30
CA LEU A 119 2.03 -4.11 -0.56
C LEU A 119 3.45 -4.54 -0.16
N VAL A 120 3.60 -5.75 0.36
CA VAL A 120 4.91 -6.33 0.72
C VAL A 120 5.78 -6.50 -0.53
N ALA A 121 5.19 -7.02 -1.61
CA ALA A 121 5.87 -7.21 -2.88
C ALA A 121 6.37 -5.89 -3.48
N LEU A 122 5.56 -4.82 -3.39
CA LEU A 122 5.96 -3.49 -3.85
C LEU A 122 7.13 -2.95 -3.04
N ALA A 123 7.11 -3.12 -1.71
CA ALA A 123 8.24 -2.73 -0.87
C ALA A 123 9.54 -3.41 -1.32
N VAL A 124 9.52 -4.73 -1.51
CA VAL A 124 10.69 -5.50 -1.99
C VAL A 124 11.11 -5.05 -3.39
N ARG A 125 10.16 -4.81 -4.30
CA ARG A 125 10.46 -4.30 -5.65
C ARG A 125 11.19 -2.97 -5.64
N LEU A 126 10.77 -2.06 -4.78
CA LEU A 126 11.41 -0.75 -4.65
C LEU A 126 12.86 -0.88 -4.16
N PHE A 127 13.13 -1.77 -3.20
CA PHE A 127 14.49 -2.05 -2.74
C PHE A 127 15.34 -2.75 -3.79
N ASP A 128 14.78 -3.72 -4.51
CA ASP A 128 15.47 -4.45 -5.58
C ASP A 128 15.90 -3.50 -6.71
N THR A 129 15.08 -2.49 -6.98
CA THR A 129 15.38 -1.46 -7.98
C THR A 129 16.38 -0.41 -7.47
N ASN A 130 16.32 -0.07 -6.18
CA ASN A 130 17.19 0.92 -5.56
C ASN A 130 17.45 0.61 -4.08
N ALA A 131 18.56 -0.06 -3.79
CA ALA A 131 18.93 -0.45 -2.43
C ALA A 131 19.14 0.73 -1.44
N ARG A 132 19.24 1.96 -1.94
CA ARG A 132 19.39 3.17 -1.10
C ARG A 132 18.07 3.88 -0.81
N ILE A 133 16.94 3.31 -1.23
CA ILE A 133 15.62 3.85 -0.93
C ILE A 133 15.25 3.62 0.55
N ARG A 134 14.41 4.48 1.07
CA ARG A 134 13.65 4.26 2.32
C ARG A 134 12.21 4.01 1.95
N VAL A 135 11.58 3.03 2.57
CA VAL A 135 10.18 2.71 2.31
C VAL A 135 9.36 2.88 3.58
N ILE A 136 8.25 3.57 3.48
CA ILE A 136 7.24 3.67 4.53
C ILE A 136 5.96 3.04 4.00
N THR A 137 5.48 1.99 4.67
CA THR A 137 4.20 1.37 4.35
C THR A 137 3.10 1.93 5.24
N HIS A 138 1.93 2.15 4.68
CA HIS A 138 0.75 2.69 5.37
C HIS A 138 -0.41 1.72 5.21
N THR A 139 -0.90 1.17 6.30
CA THR A 139 -2.04 0.25 6.31
C THR A 139 -2.88 0.38 7.59
N ALA A 140 -4.16 0.08 7.51
CA ALA A 140 -5.04 -0.08 8.66
C ALA A 140 -5.27 -1.57 9.03
N ASP A 141 -4.50 -2.49 8.44
CA ASP A 141 -4.43 -3.90 8.82
C ASP A 141 -3.16 -4.17 9.64
N GLU A 142 -3.36 -4.62 10.89
CA GLU A 142 -2.25 -4.89 11.82
C GLU A 142 -1.35 -6.03 11.34
N ASN A 143 -1.95 -7.10 10.79
CA ASN A 143 -1.19 -8.25 10.30
C ASN A 143 -0.38 -7.88 9.05
N LEU A 144 -0.96 -7.08 8.18
CA LEU A 144 -0.25 -6.56 7.01
C LEU A 144 0.87 -5.60 7.42
N ALA A 145 0.66 -4.76 8.43
CA ALA A 145 1.71 -3.91 8.98
C ALA A 145 2.88 -4.75 9.52
N ALA A 146 2.59 -5.84 10.23
CA ALA A 146 3.60 -6.77 10.74
C ALA A 146 4.34 -7.48 9.58
N ALA A 147 3.63 -7.92 8.55
CA ALA A 147 4.22 -8.53 7.36
C ALA A 147 5.19 -7.56 6.65
N CYS A 148 4.76 -6.30 6.44
CA CYS A 148 5.59 -5.25 5.85
C CYS A 148 6.85 -4.93 6.66
N ALA A 149 6.78 -5.03 7.99
CA ALA A 149 7.93 -4.78 8.85
C ALA A 149 8.93 -5.95 8.88
N ARG A 150 8.46 -7.19 8.73
CA ARG A 150 9.27 -8.41 8.94
C ARG A 150 9.86 -8.98 7.67
N ILE A 151 9.11 -9.00 6.58
CA ILE A 151 9.48 -9.76 5.37
C ILE A 151 10.61 -9.10 4.58
N PRO A 152 10.60 -7.79 4.26
CA PRO A 152 11.71 -7.18 3.54
C PRO A 152 13.09 -7.34 4.19
N PRO A 153 13.25 -7.30 5.53
CA PRO A 153 14.51 -7.61 6.19
C PRO A 153 15.06 -9.02 5.92
N GLU A 154 14.22 -10.02 5.65
CA GLU A 154 14.67 -11.37 5.27
C GLU A 154 15.40 -11.39 3.91
N PHE A 155 15.18 -10.37 3.09
CA PHE A 155 15.88 -10.13 1.81
C PHE A 155 17.07 -9.16 1.94
N GLY A 156 17.41 -8.74 3.17
CA GLY A 156 18.49 -7.76 3.42
C GLY A 156 18.06 -6.29 3.32
N TYR A 157 16.76 -5.99 3.26
CA TYR A 157 16.22 -4.64 3.12
C TYR A 157 15.74 -4.08 4.46
N TYR A 158 16.59 -3.29 5.11
CA TYR A 158 16.36 -2.80 6.48
C TYR A 158 15.82 -1.37 6.56
N ASN A 159 15.83 -0.62 5.46
CA ASN A 159 15.34 0.77 5.42
C ASN A 159 13.82 0.82 5.20
N ILE A 160 13.06 0.06 6.00
CA ILE A 160 11.62 0.01 5.96
C ILE A 160 11.01 0.42 7.29
N LYS A 161 9.91 1.18 7.24
CA LYS A 161 9.02 1.45 8.37
C LYS A 161 7.60 1.08 7.99
N SER A 162 6.94 0.33 8.85
CA SER A 162 5.51 0.06 8.69
C SER A 162 4.71 0.93 9.65
N ARG A 163 3.69 1.60 9.11
CA ARG A 163 2.78 2.47 9.85
C ARG A 163 1.40 1.84 9.88
N TYR A 164 0.98 1.44 11.06
CA TYR A 164 -0.36 0.96 11.32
C TYR A 164 -1.25 2.13 11.75
N TYR A 165 -2.47 2.15 11.23
CA TYR A 165 -3.50 3.12 11.55
C TYR A 165 -4.73 2.39 12.04
N ASN A 166 -5.15 2.67 13.26
CA ASN A 166 -6.36 2.05 13.79
C ASN A 166 -7.55 2.30 12.86
N PRO A 167 -8.29 1.24 12.48
CA PRO A 167 -9.48 1.41 11.68
C PRO A 167 -10.49 2.29 12.42
N PRO A 168 -11.23 3.13 11.70
CA PRO A 168 -12.17 4.07 12.32
C PRO A 168 -13.39 3.35 12.88
N GLN A 169 -13.31 2.91 14.11
CA GLN A 169 -14.52 2.58 14.88
C GLN A 169 -15.22 3.83 15.42
N THR A 170 -14.54 4.98 15.34
CA THR A 170 -15.05 6.30 15.71
C THR A 170 -14.52 7.35 14.73
N ALA A 171 -15.11 8.54 14.70
CA ALA A 171 -14.74 9.66 13.83
C ALA A 171 -13.28 10.16 13.96
N LYS A 172 -12.44 9.49 14.72
CA LYS A 172 -11.02 9.81 15.00
C LYS A 172 -10.03 8.87 14.28
N ALA A 173 -10.33 8.40 13.08
CA ALA A 173 -9.36 7.63 12.32
C ALA A 173 -8.05 8.40 12.19
N GLU A 174 -6.95 7.77 12.57
CA GLU A 174 -5.62 8.29 12.32
C GLU A 174 -5.33 8.26 10.81
N PHE A 175 -4.68 9.30 10.33
CA PHE A 175 -4.27 9.45 8.94
C PHE A 175 -2.78 9.72 8.85
N PRO A 176 -2.15 9.44 7.70
CA PRO A 176 -0.81 9.92 7.45
C PRO A 176 -0.76 11.45 7.59
N THR A 177 -0.01 11.88 8.57
CA THR A 177 0.37 13.28 8.80
C THR A 177 1.79 13.49 8.29
N VAL A 178 2.26 14.73 8.23
CA VAL A 178 3.59 15.10 7.75
C VAL A 178 4.69 14.23 8.40
N ASP A 179 4.65 14.06 9.72
CA ASP A 179 5.61 13.24 10.48
C ASP A 179 5.53 11.74 10.14
N ARG A 180 4.35 11.26 9.74
CA ARG A 180 4.15 9.86 9.33
C ARG A 180 4.67 9.58 7.93
N LEU A 181 4.65 10.59 7.04
CA LEU A 181 5.16 10.50 5.67
C LEU A 181 6.68 10.69 5.59
N THR A 182 7.30 11.16 6.67
CA THR A 182 8.74 11.39 6.72
C THR A 182 9.50 10.28 7.44
N TRP A 183 10.79 10.14 7.12
CA TRP A 183 11.68 9.16 7.75
C TRP A 183 12.25 9.66 9.07
N ASN A 184 11.63 10.57 9.76
CA ASN A 184 12.12 11.06 11.04
C ASN A 184 12.15 9.92 12.07
N ARG A 185 13.18 9.92 12.90
CA ARG A 185 13.46 8.92 13.93
C ARG A 185 12.43 8.94 15.05
#